data_5bada945bf2833246d38c85b876201e2
#
_entry.id   5bada945bf2833246d38c85b876201e2
#
_cell.length_a   1.000
_cell.length_b   1.000
_cell.length_c   1.000
_cell.angle_alpha   90.00
_cell.angle_beta   90.00
_cell.angle_gamma   90.00
#
_symmetry.space_group_name_H-M   'P 1'
#
loop_
_entity.id
_entity.type
_entity.pdbx_description
1 polymer ?
#
loop_
_entity_poly.entity_id
_entity_poly.type
_entity_poly.pdbx_seq_one_letter_code
_entity_poly.pdbx_strand_id
1 'polypeptide(L)'
;MQIPLLMRRAAVAAIAMITMTTLAAAPAHGANDLLDPDADLWTNPQSTTVQAAGSLAGDARDDALLLASFPSASWVTGGTPNEVKRDVKRLVSGAHASDEVPVIVAYNLPFRDCAQYSAGGATSLGAYTDWIDGFAKGIGNKDAVVILEPDGLGIIPWHTTATGELEWCRPAEADSTTAASERYEMLNYAVDAFDALPNTAVYLDGTLSAWLNVGDISDRLIKAGVERADGFFLNVSNYASTERQRKYGTWISDCINLSVNSSWEPTSCANQFSPADYDDFSTWTRTDAAYDRAYADTGVTRDAATQPHFVIDTSRNGLGTWTPAEVYPDPQVWCNPPDRGLGERPTTATGDELIDALLWIKVPGESDGECYRGTGGPEDPARGGIDPAAGQWFAEMADELIDNAVPAITP
;
A
#
# COMPACT_ATOMS: atom_id res chain seq x y z
N MET A 1 88.48 41.05 10.24
CA MET A 1 88.21 39.74 10.86
C MET A 1 86.70 39.58 10.91
N GLN A 2 86.09 38.95 9.87
CA GLN A 2 84.66 38.83 9.64
C GLN A 2 84.26 37.43 9.96
N ILE A 3 83.19 37.28 10.75
CA ILE A 3 82.56 36.00 11.06
C ILE A 3 81.24 35.91 10.21
N PRO A 4 80.97 34.83 9.46
CA PRO A 4 79.75 34.74 8.68
C PRO A 4 78.61 34.16 9.51
N LEU A 5 77.43 34.73 9.31
CA LEU A 5 76.16 34.33 9.87
C LEU A 5 75.61 33.04 9.14
N LEU A 6 75.32 31.99 9.88
CA LEU A 6 74.59 30.81 9.36
C LEU A 6 73.13 31.04 9.43
N MET A 7 72.47 31.04 8.27
CA MET A 7 71.02 30.96 8.19
C MET A 7 70.54 29.53 8.37
N ARG A 8 69.75 29.29 9.41
CA ARG A 8 69.00 28.08 9.61
C ARG A 8 67.65 28.18 8.82
N ARG A 9 67.44 27.32 7.83
CA ARG A 9 66.15 27.12 7.18
C ARG A 9 65.29 26.21 8.03
N ALA A 10 64.15 26.69 8.53
CA ALA A 10 63.11 25.90 9.16
C ALA A 10 62.22 25.31 8.03
N ALA A 11 62.13 23.98 7.98
CA ALA A 11 61.17 23.29 7.11
C ALA A 11 59.83 23.19 7.85
N VAL A 12 58.80 23.80 7.30
CA VAL A 12 57.41 23.66 7.79
C VAL A 12 56.82 22.44 7.05
N ALA A 13 56.59 21.37 7.80
CA ALA A 13 55.83 20.20 7.32
C ALA A 13 54.34 20.50 7.44
N ALA A 14 53.64 20.66 6.32
CA ALA A 14 52.21 20.74 6.27
C ALA A 14 51.63 19.32 6.37
N ILE A 15 51.00 19.02 7.50
CA ILE A 15 50.20 17.79 7.69
C ILE A 15 48.81 18.05 7.06
N ALA A 16 48.56 17.44 5.90
CA ALA A 16 47.23 17.41 5.32
C ALA A 16 46.39 16.40 6.12
N MET A 17 45.43 16.89 6.90
CA MET A 17 44.37 16.06 7.48
C MET A 17 43.38 15.69 6.36
N ILE A 18 43.40 14.44 5.91
CA ILE A 18 42.36 13.86 5.11
C ILE A 18 41.21 13.54 6.06
N THR A 19 40.18 14.37 6.05
CA THR A 19 38.90 14.04 6.68
C THR A 19 38.24 12.98 5.81
N MET A 20 38.31 11.72 6.23
CA MET A 20 37.40 10.67 5.70
C MET A 20 35.99 11.01 6.20
N THR A 21 35.17 11.58 5.32
CA THR A 21 33.73 11.54 5.47
C THR A 21 33.30 10.08 5.28
N THR A 22 32.97 9.40 6.37
CA THR A 22 32.20 8.16 6.31
C THR A 22 30.85 8.53 5.73
N LEU A 23 30.58 8.16 4.46
CA LEU A 23 29.21 8.01 4.01
C LEU A 23 28.59 6.98 4.96
N ALA A 24 27.63 7.40 5.75
CA ALA A 24 26.71 6.45 6.37
C ALA A 24 26.02 5.75 5.22
N ALA A 25 26.20 4.44 5.10
CA ALA A 25 25.36 3.62 4.24
C ALA A 25 23.91 3.87 4.69
N ALA A 26 23.02 4.15 3.75
CA ALA A 26 21.58 4.12 4.04
C ALA A 26 21.27 2.74 4.66
N PRO A 27 20.35 2.65 5.63
CA PRO A 27 19.94 1.36 6.13
C PRO A 27 19.48 0.50 4.98
N ALA A 28 19.98 -0.73 4.91
CA ALA A 28 19.48 -1.71 3.97
C ALA A 28 18.00 -1.94 4.31
N HIS A 29 17.13 -1.89 3.29
CA HIS A 29 15.74 -2.28 3.42
C HIS A 29 15.76 -3.81 3.64
N GLY A 30 15.71 -4.25 4.88
CA GLY A 30 15.55 -5.65 5.25
C GLY A 30 14.10 -5.88 5.65
N ALA A 31 13.66 -7.14 5.63
CA ALA A 31 12.37 -7.52 6.22
C ALA A 31 12.19 -6.82 7.57
N ASN A 32 11.05 -6.18 7.76
CA ASN A 32 10.77 -5.50 9.01
C ASN A 32 10.49 -6.54 10.10
N ASP A 33 11.24 -6.49 11.20
CA ASP A 33 11.08 -7.41 12.33
C ASP A 33 9.63 -7.48 12.88
N LEU A 34 8.81 -6.44 12.59
CA LEU A 34 7.39 -6.41 12.98
C LEU A 34 6.51 -7.44 12.25
N LEU A 35 6.91 -7.87 11.06
CA LEU A 35 6.19 -8.86 10.25
C LEU A 35 7.00 -10.15 10.09
N ASP A 36 7.86 -10.45 11.05
CA ASP A 36 8.53 -11.75 11.12
C ASP A 36 7.51 -12.89 11.08
N PRO A 37 7.87 -14.09 10.54
CA PRO A 37 6.94 -15.20 10.36
C PRO A 37 6.18 -15.66 11.63
N ASP A 38 6.65 -15.28 12.79
CA ASP A 38 6.04 -15.60 14.09
C ASP A 38 5.29 -14.40 14.72
N ALA A 39 5.15 -13.27 13.99
CA ALA A 39 4.46 -12.09 14.52
C ALA A 39 2.95 -12.32 14.63
N ASP A 40 2.39 -12.01 15.80
CA ASP A 40 0.96 -12.06 16.05
C ASP A 40 0.29 -10.75 15.61
N LEU A 41 -0.55 -10.81 14.59
CA LEU A 41 -1.33 -9.67 14.11
C LEU A 41 -2.52 -9.39 15.05
N TRP A 42 -2.74 -8.11 15.35
CA TRP A 42 -3.76 -7.71 16.31
C TRP A 42 -5.19 -7.84 15.78
N THR A 43 -6.01 -8.57 16.54
CA THR A 43 -7.46 -8.62 16.34
C THR A 43 -8.13 -7.56 17.22
N ASN A 44 -8.61 -6.47 16.61
CA ASN A 44 -9.19 -5.35 17.32
C ASN A 44 -10.56 -5.70 17.94
N PRO A 45 -10.70 -5.80 19.28
CA PRO A 45 -11.98 -6.11 19.92
C PRO A 45 -13.01 -4.99 19.85
N GLN A 46 -12.63 -3.83 19.28
CA GLN A 46 -13.50 -2.68 19.06
C GLN A 46 -13.59 -2.34 17.56
N SER A 47 -13.32 -3.32 16.66
CA SER A 47 -13.42 -3.13 15.22
C SER A 47 -14.84 -2.74 14.79
N THR A 48 -14.97 -2.14 13.62
CA THR A 48 -16.26 -1.86 12.98
C THR A 48 -17.09 -3.13 12.79
N THR A 49 -16.44 -4.26 12.50
CA THR A 49 -17.07 -5.59 12.41
C THR A 49 -17.70 -6.04 13.73
N VAL A 50 -16.98 -5.88 14.86
CA VAL A 50 -17.55 -6.14 16.21
C VAL A 50 -18.74 -5.24 16.51
N GLN A 51 -18.64 -3.95 16.11
CA GLN A 51 -19.74 -3.00 16.29
C GLN A 51 -20.95 -3.37 15.44
N ALA A 52 -20.74 -3.81 14.18
CA ALA A 52 -21.80 -4.30 13.30
C ALA A 52 -22.50 -5.53 13.93
N ALA A 53 -21.75 -6.51 14.41
CA ALA A 53 -22.29 -7.70 15.09
C ALA A 53 -23.21 -7.33 16.26
N GLY A 54 -22.91 -6.24 16.97
CA GLY A 54 -23.72 -5.73 18.08
C GLY A 54 -25.13 -5.28 17.68
N SER A 55 -25.37 -4.95 16.41
CA SER A 55 -26.65 -4.51 15.85
C SER A 55 -27.38 -5.58 15.03
N LEU A 56 -26.77 -6.72 14.79
CA LEU A 56 -27.26 -7.82 13.98
C LEU A 56 -27.84 -8.97 14.84
N ALA A 57 -28.56 -9.91 14.21
CA ALA A 57 -29.10 -11.09 14.85
C ALA A 57 -29.05 -12.31 13.91
N GLY A 58 -29.13 -13.54 14.46
CA GLY A 58 -29.08 -14.78 13.69
C GLY A 58 -27.78 -14.92 12.89
N ASP A 59 -27.86 -15.53 11.74
CA ASP A 59 -26.71 -15.90 10.89
C ASP A 59 -25.85 -14.67 10.54
N ALA A 60 -26.44 -13.54 10.18
CA ALA A 60 -25.70 -12.31 9.88
C ALA A 60 -24.84 -11.80 11.07
N ARG A 61 -25.29 -12.04 12.30
CA ARG A 61 -24.47 -11.75 13.49
C ARG A 61 -23.33 -12.75 13.65
N ASP A 62 -23.62 -14.02 13.42
CA ASP A 62 -22.61 -15.08 13.55
C ASP A 62 -21.52 -14.91 12.51
N ASP A 63 -21.86 -14.52 11.29
CA ASP A 63 -20.92 -14.15 10.22
C ASP A 63 -20.02 -12.96 10.60
N ALA A 64 -20.64 -11.89 11.11
CA ALA A 64 -19.87 -10.74 11.58
C ALA A 64 -18.93 -11.11 12.74
N LEU A 65 -19.35 -11.97 13.67
CA LEU A 65 -18.49 -12.47 14.76
C LEU A 65 -17.37 -13.37 14.24
N LEU A 66 -17.64 -14.22 13.24
CA LEU A 66 -16.63 -15.03 12.60
C LEU A 66 -15.56 -14.14 11.93
N LEU A 67 -15.95 -13.16 11.12
CA LEU A 67 -15.01 -12.22 10.49
C LEU A 67 -14.24 -11.40 11.53
N ALA A 68 -14.88 -10.97 12.62
CA ALA A 68 -14.27 -10.25 13.71
C ALA A 68 -13.23 -11.06 14.51
N SER A 69 -13.20 -12.38 14.35
CA SER A 69 -12.22 -13.25 15.01
C SER A 69 -10.86 -13.29 14.30
N PHE A 70 -10.74 -12.65 13.14
CA PHE A 70 -9.49 -12.53 12.38
C PHE A 70 -8.93 -11.11 12.43
N PRO A 71 -7.59 -10.94 12.39
CA PRO A 71 -6.97 -9.64 12.25
C PRO A 71 -7.46 -8.92 10.99
N SER A 72 -7.90 -7.67 11.14
CA SER A 72 -8.22 -6.78 10.02
C SER A 72 -7.68 -5.38 10.31
N ALA A 73 -7.30 -4.65 9.28
CA ALA A 73 -6.79 -3.31 9.44
C ALA A 73 -7.83 -2.34 10.03
N SER A 74 -7.35 -1.39 10.81
CA SER A 74 -8.16 -0.30 11.36
C SER A 74 -7.98 0.96 10.51
N TRP A 75 -9.05 1.44 9.87
CA TRP A 75 -8.99 2.61 8.99
C TRP A 75 -9.13 3.92 9.77
N VAL A 76 -8.21 4.86 9.52
CA VAL A 76 -8.22 6.23 10.04
C VAL A 76 -8.30 7.18 8.84
N THR A 77 -9.46 7.82 8.67
CA THR A 77 -9.83 8.45 7.40
C THR A 77 -10.04 9.97 7.47
N GLY A 78 -9.70 10.61 8.59
CA GLY A 78 -9.87 12.03 8.77
C GLY A 78 -9.77 12.49 10.23
N GLY A 79 -10.41 13.59 10.55
CA GLY A 79 -10.36 14.24 11.86
C GLY A 79 -9.25 15.30 11.96
N THR A 80 -9.28 16.08 13.05
CA THR A 80 -8.22 17.04 13.36
C THR A 80 -6.93 16.31 13.80
N PRO A 81 -5.76 16.97 13.76
CA PRO A 81 -4.49 16.36 14.24
C PRO A 81 -4.55 15.81 15.66
N ASN A 82 -5.36 16.44 16.54
CA ASN A 82 -5.53 15.95 17.91
C ASN A 82 -6.49 14.75 18.01
N GLU A 83 -7.46 14.66 17.13
CA GLU A 83 -8.38 13.51 17.05
C GLU A 83 -7.65 12.29 16.51
N VAL A 84 -6.98 12.40 15.36
CA VAL A 84 -6.22 11.29 14.81
C VAL A 84 -5.15 10.78 15.80
N LYS A 85 -4.45 11.70 16.48
CA LYS A 85 -3.51 11.31 17.53
C LYS A 85 -4.15 10.46 18.63
N ARG A 86 -5.35 10.82 19.10
CA ARG A 86 -6.05 10.06 20.15
C ARG A 86 -6.51 8.70 19.65
N ASP A 87 -7.02 8.66 18.42
CA ASP A 87 -7.57 7.45 17.82
C ASP A 87 -6.46 6.43 17.52
N VAL A 88 -5.38 6.86 16.87
CA VAL A 88 -4.20 6.01 16.63
C VAL A 88 -3.58 5.54 17.95
N LYS A 89 -3.42 6.45 18.94
CA LYS A 89 -2.90 6.06 20.25
C LYS A 89 -3.75 4.98 20.92
N ARG A 90 -5.08 5.02 20.76
CA ARG A 90 -5.98 3.99 21.30
C ARG A 90 -5.74 2.64 20.62
N LEU A 91 -5.61 2.62 19.28
CA LEU A 91 -5.34 1.42 18.50
C LEU A 91 -4.02 0.76 18.91
N VAL A 92 -2.90 1.48 18.80
CA VAL A 92 -1.57 0.94 19.16
C VAL A 92 -1.45 0.59 20.63
N SER A 93 -2.19 1.26 21.52
CA SER A 93 -2.17 0.89 22.96
C SER A 93 -2.99 -0.36 23.23
N GLY A 94 -4.05 -0.62 22.46
CA GLY A 94 -4.83 -1.85 22.54
C GLY A 94 -3.99 -3.05 22.09
N ALA A 95 -3.36 -2.97 20.94
CA ALA A 95 -2.47 -3.99 20.40
C ALA A 95 -1.28 -4.28 21.33
N HIS A 96 -0.60 -3.24 21.76
CA HIS A 96 0.54 -3.37 22.70
C HIS A 96 0.16 -4.04 24.04
N ALA A 97 -1.09 -3.88 24.51
CA ALA A 97 -1.56 -4.55 25.72
C ALA A 97 -1.73 -6.06 25.54
N SER A 98 -1.86 -6.55 24.33
CA SER A 98 -1.95 -7.96 23.94
C SER A 98 -0.61 -8.51 23.43
N ASP A 99 0.43 -7.67 23.29
CA ASP A 99 1.70 -8.02 22.64
C ASP A 99 1.53 -8.45 21.18
N GLU A 100 0.67 -7.73 20.45
CA GLU A 100 0.28 -8.00 19.06
C GLU A 100 0.58 -6.78 18.19
N VAL A 101 0.74 -6.96 16.87
CA VAL A 101 1.07 -5.93 15.90
C VAL A 101 -0.20 -5.42 15.20
N PRO A 102 -0.56 -4.12 15.36
CA PRO A 102 -1.72 -3.56 14.66
C PRO A 102 -1.38 -3.15 13.23
N VAL A 103 -2.31 -3.41 12.31
CA VAL A 103 -2.31 -2.87 10.96
C VAL A 103 -3.27 -1.68 10.92
N ILE A 104 -2.78 -0.50 10.54
CA ILE A 104 -3.55 0.74 10.55
C ILE A 104 -3.45 1.41 9.18
N VAL A 105 -4.59 1.71 8.58
CA VAL A 105 -4.65 2.43 7.30
C VAL A 105 -4.71 3.94 7.57
N ALA A 106 -3.77 4.68 7.03
CA ALA A 106 -3.82 6.14 6.91
C ALA A 106 -4.46 6.50 5.56
N TYR A 107 -5.64 7.14 5.56
CA TYR A 107 -6.41 7.41 4.33
C TYR A 107 -7.04 8.80 4.36
N ASN A 108 -6.25 9.84 4.06
CA ASN A 108 -6.68 11.23 4.18
C ASN A 108 -6.07 12.19 3.15
N LEU A 109 -5.54 11.69 2.02
CA LEU A 109 -5.02 12.55 0.95
C LEU A 109 -6.10 13.51 0.41
N PRO A 110 -5.76 14.76 0.08
CA PRO A 110 -6.63 15.66 -0.67
C PRO A 110 -7.09 15.04 -1.99
N PHE A 111 -8.35 15.28 -2.35
CA PHE A 111 -8.99 14.70 -3.54
C PHE A 111 -8.98 13.17 -3.56
N ARG A 112 -9.02 12.56 -2.37
CA ARG A 112 -9.12 11.12 -2.20
C ARG A 112 -10.23 10.54 -3.09
N ASP A 113 -9.93 9.41 -3.75
CA ASP A 113 -10.85 8.71 -4.66
C ASP A 113 -11.37 9.60 -5.82
N CYS A 114 -10.69 10.72 -6.11
CA CYS A 114 -11.11 11.67 -7.15
C CYS A 114 -12.60 12.05 -7.10
N ALA A 115 -13.14 12.19 -5.89
CA ALA A 115 -14.55 12.50 -5.62
C ALA A 115 -15.56 11.38 -5.98
N GLN A 116 -15.12 10.12 -6.02
CA GLN A 116 -16.01 8.95 -6.17
C GLN A 116 -16.64 8.56 -4.81
N TYR A 117 -16.92 7.27 -4.60
CA TYR A 117 -17.69 6.79 -3.43
C TYR A 117 -17.00 7.01 -2.08
N SER A 118 -15.65 7.05 -2.04
CA SER A 118 -14.85 7.32 -0.87
C SER A 118 -14.27 8.74 -0.82
N ALA A 119 -14.92 9.68 -1.50
CA ALA A 119 -14.52 11.09 -1.56
C ALA A 119 -14.23 11.69 -0.19
N GLY A 120 -13.28 12.64 -0.13
CA GLY A 120 -12.89 13.32 1.11
C GLY A 120 -11.41 13.65 1.16
N GLY A 121 -10.84 13.57 2.34
CA GLY A 121 -9.45 13.86 2.59
C GLY A 121 -9.19 15.24 3.17
N ALA A 122 -7.92 15.52 3.46
CA ALA A 122 -7.45 16.82 3.93
C ALA A 122 -7.69 17.90 2.86
N THR A 123 -7.81 19.15 3.30
CA THR A 123 -8.18 20.28 2.42
C THR A 123 -6.97 20.90 1.70
N SER A 124 -5.76 20.52 2.09
CA SER A 124 -4.51 21.04 1.53
C SER A 124 -3.32 20.19 1.95
N LEU A 125 -2.16 20.38 1.30
CA LEU A 125 -0.87 19.81 1.71
C LEU A 125 -0.57 20.09 3.20
N GLY A 126 -0.69 21.34 3.66
CA GLY A 126 -0.43 21.67 5.07
C GLY A 126 -1.39 20.99 6.05
N ALA A 127 -2.68 20.88 5.70
CA ALA A 127 -3.63 20.15 6.53
C ALA A 127 -3.34 18.65 6.58
N TYR A 128 -2.85 18.07 5.47
CA TYR A 128 -2.42 16.68 5.41
C TYR A 128 -1.17 16.44 6.26
N THR A 129 -0.13 17.26 6.13
CA THR A 129 1.11 17.11 6.93
C THR A 129 0.85 17.27 8.43
N ASP A 130 -0.01 18.22 8.84
CA ASP A 130 -0.42 18.36 10.23
C ASP A 130 -1.17 17.11 10.74
N TRP A 131 -1.98 16.49 9.88
CA TRP A 131 -2.71 15.26 10.19
C TRP A 131 -1.76 14.06 10.33
N ILE A 132 -0.78 13.89 9.41
CA ILE A 132 0.29 12.87 9.49
C ILE A 132 1.11 13.04 10.78
N ASP A 133 1.45 14.27 11.14
CA ASP A 133 2.10 14.60 12.42
C ASP A 133 1.28 14.11 13.63
N GLY A 134 -0.03 14.30 13.58
CA GLY A 134 -0.95 13.79 14.59
C GLY A 134 -0.94 12.26 14.64
N PHE A 135 -0.97 11.60 13.49
CA PHE A 135 -0.93 10.15 13.36
C PHE A 135 0.38 9.57 13.93
N ALA A 136 1.53 10.06 13.47
CA ALA A 136 2.84 9.64 13.95
C ALA A 136 3.01 9.85 15.47
N LYS A 137 2.54 11.01 15.99
CA LYS A 137 2.51 11.26 17.46
C LYS A 137 1.55 10.31 18.19
N GLY A 138 0.55 9.77 17.52
CA GLY A 138 -0.37 8.74 18.05
C GLY A 138 0.34 7.40 18.21
N ILE A 139 1.12 6.96 17.23
CA ILE A 139 1.94 5.75 17.28
C ILE A 139 3.01 5.90 18.38
N GLY A 140 3.81 6.93 18.31
CA GLY A 140 4.92 7.17 19.23
C GLY A 140 6.03 6.13 19.05
N ASN A 141 6.27 5.32 20.08
CA ASN A 141 7.31 4.28 20.08
C ASN A 141 6.72 2.85 20.17
N LYS A 142 5.46 2.69 19.83
CA LYS A 142 4.79 1.39 19.81
C LYS A 142 4.86 0.77 18.42
N ASP A 143 4.70 -0.54 18.38
CA ASP A 143 4.63 -1.28 17.15
C ASP A 143 3.41 -0.89 16.32
N ALA A 144 3.59 -0.68 15.03
CA ALA A 144 2.52 -0.42 14.08
C ALA A 144 2.96 -0.71 12.64
N VAL A 145 2.09 -1.37 11.89
CA VAL A 145 2.16 -1.44 10.42
C VAL A 145 1.23 -0.38 9.85
N VAL A 146 1.76 0.53 9.06
CA VAL A 146 1.00 1.60 8.41
C VAL A 146 0.82 1.30 6.93
N ILE A 147 -0.42 1.15 6.51
CA ILE A 147 -0.84 1.09 5.10
C ILE A 147 -1.14 2.52 4.67
N LEU A 148 -0.27 3.08 3.86
CA LEU A 148 -0.27 4.51 3.57
C LEU A 148 -1.03 4.81 2.29
N GLU A 149 -2.22 5.37 2.44
CA GLU A 149 -3.03 5.99 1.39
C GLU A 149 -3.37 5.04 0.24
N PRO A 150 -4.24 4.03 0.45
CA PRO A 150 -4.80 3.24 -0.63
C PRO A 150 -5.31 4.11 -1.79
N ASP A 151 -5.06 3.67 -3.04
CA ASP A 151 -5.30 4.40 -4.28
C ASP A 151 -4.48 5.70 -4.44
N GLY A 152 -3.64 6.03 -3.46
CA GLY A 152 -2.89 7.28 -3.41
C GLY A 152 -1.90 7.47 -4.57
N LEU A 153 -1.33 6.38 -5.07
CA LEU A 153 -0.47 6.36 -6.25
C LEU A 153 -1.22 5.89 -7.51
N GLY A 154 -2.33 5.18 -7.36
CA GLY A 154 -3.21 4.80 -8.47
C GLY A 154 -4.01 5.99 -9.02
N ILE A 155 -4.45 6.91 -8.15
CA ILE A 155 -5.29 8.06 -8.50
C ILE A 155 -4.60 9.36 -8.09
N ILE A 156 -3.84 9.95 -9.01
CA ILE A 156 -3.14 11.21 -8.77
C ILE A 156 -3.83 12.33 -9.56
N PRO A 157 -4.32 13.42 -8.91
CA PRO A 157 -4.94 14.53 -9.61
C PRO A 157 -4.00 15.16 -10.65
N TRP A 158 -4.50 15.36 -11.87
CA TRP A 158 -3.78 15.99 -12.98
C TRP A 158 -2.43 15.34 -13.33
N HIS A 159 -2.31 14.02 -13.08
CA HIS A 159 -1.07 13.29 -13.36
C HIS A 159 -0.90 13.05 -14.87
N THR A 160 0.34 13.21 -15.31
CA THR A 160 0.77 12.77 -16.64
C THR A 160 1.68 11.56 -16.46
N THR A 161 1.31 10.44 -17.06
CA THR A 161 2.06 9.18 -17.00
C THR A 161 3.46 9.32 -17.58
N ALA A 162 4.32 8.35 -17.33
CA ALA A 162 5.67 8.30 -17.92
C ALA A 162 5.64 8.25 -19.46
N THR A 163 4.52 7.82 -20.06
CA THR A 163 4.32 7.82 -21.53
C THR A 163 3.72 9.12 -22.07
N GLY A 164 3.42 10.09 -21.19
CA GLY A 164 2.92 11.42 -21.56
C GLY A 164 1.40 11.53 -21.67
N GLU A 165 0.65 10.54 -21.18
CA GLU A 165 -0.81 10.55 -21.19
C GLU A 165 -1.36 11.23 -19.92
N LEU A 166 -2.31 12.16 -20.08
CA LEU A 166 -2.97 12.79 -18.94
C LEU A 166 -4.08 11.89 -18.41
N GLU A 167 -4.02 11.54 -17.14
CA GLU A 167 -4.99 10.66 -16.48
C GLU A 167 -6.39 11.29 -16.30
N TRP A 168 -7.34 10.44 -15.97
CA TRP A 168 -8.76 10.80 -15.87
C TRP A 168 -9.10 11.69 -14.66
N CYS A 169 -8.34 11.57 -13.56
CA CYS A 169 -8.60 12.31 -12.33
C CYS A 169 -8.21 13.78 -12.49
N ARG A 170 -9.21 14.64 -12.73
CA ARG A 170 -9.02 16.07 -12.99
C ARG A 170 -10.01 16.92 -12.24
N PRO A 171 -9.99 16.92 -10.88
CA PRO A 171 -10.90 17.74 -10.09
C PRO A 171 -10.64 19.22 -10.37
N ALA A 172 -11.71 19.98 -10.56
CA ALA A 172 -11.65 21.40 -10.91
C ALA A 172 -11.05 22.27 -9.78
N GLU A 173 -11.14 21.81 -8.56
CA GLU A 173 -10.65 22.46 -7.35
C GLU A 173 -9.14 22.26 -7.13
N ALA A 174 -8.53 21.28 -7.79
CA ALA A 174 -7.09 21.05 -7.73
C ALA A 174 -6.36 21.92 -8.75
N ASP A 175 -5.22 22.49 -8.36
CA ASP A 175 -4.36 23.20 -9.29
C ASP A 175 -3.71 22.22 -10.29
N SER A 176 -4.06 22.33 -11.55
CA SER A 176 -3.60 21.44 -12.61
C SER A 176 -2.09 21.46 -12.86
N THR A 177 -1.36 22.42 -12.29
CA THR A 177 0.09 22.58 -12.46
C THR A 177 0.89 22.02 -11.29
N THR A 178 0.31 21.91 -10.11
CA THR A 178 1.00 21.50 -8.88
C THR A 178 0.42 20.23 -8.23
N ALA A 179 -0.83 19.88 -8.50
CA ALA A 179 -1.53 18.81 -7.78
C ALA A 179 -0.78 17.45 -7.80
N ALA A 180 -0.21 17.07 -8.96
CA ALA A 180 0.55 15.83 -9.05
C ALA A 180 1.88 15.89 -8.27
N SER A 181 2.60 17.01 -8.28
CA SER A 181 3.82 17.18 -7.49
C SER A 181 3.51 17.26 -5.99
N GLU A 182 2.44 17.94 -5.60
CA GLU A 182 1.98 18.00 -4.20
C GLU A 182 1.59 16.62 -3.66
N ARG A 183 1.03 15.72 -4.50
CA ARG A 183 0.75 14.33 -4.11
C ARG A 183 2.04 13.61 -3.71
N TYR A 184 3.09 13.71 -4.50
CA TYR A 184 4.39 13.12 -4.16
C TYR A 184 5.02 13.79 -2.94
N GLU A 185 4.90 15.11 -2.79
CA GLU A 185 5.39 15.83 -1.60
C GLU A 185 4.70 15.32 -0.32
N MET A 186 3.37 15.15 -0.36
CA MET A 186 2.59 14.61 0.76
C MET A 186 3.03 13.20 1.14
N LEU A 187 3.19 12.31 0.15
CA LEU A 187 3.59 10.91 0.40
C LEU A 187 5.02 10.82 0.93
N ASN A 188 5.96 11.58 0.35
CA ASN A 188 7.33 11.65 0.88
C ASN A 188 7.36 12.15 2.32
N TYR A 189 6.57 13.19 2.64
CA TYR A 189 6.45 13.69 4.02
C TYR A 189 5.93 12.60 4.97
N ALA A 190 4.91 11.87 4.55
CA ALA A 190 4.33 10.80 5.38
C ALA A 190 5.32 9.64 5.59
N VAL A 191 6.03 9.21 4.54
CA VAL A 191 7.09 8.20 4.63
C VAL A 191 8.15 8.66 5.63
N ASP A 192 8.70 9.88 5.49
CA ASP A 192 9.73 10.40 6.40
C ASP A 192 9.23 10.49 7.85
N ALA A 193 7.96 10.83 8.06
CA ALA A 193 7.37 10.94 9.40
C ALA A 193 7.19 9.56 10.08
N PHE A 194 6.92 8.51 9.32
CA PHE A 194 6.76 7.15 9.85
C PHE A 194 8.10 6.42 9.97
N ASP A 195 9.00 6.55 8.98
CA ASP A 195 10.36 6.00 9.03
C ASP A 195 11.18 6.54 10.24
N ALA A 196 10.89 7.76 10.67
CA ALA A 196 11.48 8.30 11.88
C ALA A 196 11.03 7.61 13.19
N LEU A 197 10.03 6.74 13.16
CA LEU A 197 9.52 6.01 14.32
C LEU A 197 10.22 4.64 14.43
N PRO A 198 10.77 4.28 15.62
CA PRO A 198 11.67 3.14 15.74
C PRO A 198 11.02 1.76 15.55
N ASN A 199 9.69 1.69 15.68
CA ASN A 199 8.92 0.44 15.65
C ASN A 199 7.71 0.59 14.72
N THR A 200 7.88 1.21 13.57
CA THR A 200 6.80 1.41 12.59
C THR A 200 7.27 0.94 11.23
N ALA A 201 6.47 0.08 10.61
CA ALA A 201 6.62 -0.29 9.22
C ALA A 201 5.62 0.51 8.36
N VAL A 202 6.07 1.04 7.22
CA VAL A 202 5.22 1.80 6.30
C VAL A 202 5.25 1.21 4.90
N TYR A 203 4.07 0.96 4.33
CA TYR A 203 3.88 0.43 2.98
C TYR A 203 3.09 1.43 2.14
N LEU A 204 3.63 1.77 0.95
CA LEU A 204 3.02 2.67 -0.04
C LEU A 204 2.07 1.92 -0.98
N ASP A 205 1.19 2.65 -1.66
CA ASP A 205 0.25 2.07 -2.63
C ASP A 205 0.95 1.51 -3.88
N GLY A 206 0.95 0.21 -4.04
CA GLY A 206 1.40 -0.52 -5.23
C GLY A 206 0.27 -0.89 -6.19
N THR A 207 -0.95 -0.44 -5.93
CA THR A 207 -2.16 -0.72 -6.72
C THR A 207 -2.49 -2.22 -6.85
N LEU A 208 -2.77 -2.72 -8.04
CA LEU A 208 -3.03 -4.14 -8.32
C LEU A 208 -2.68 -4.51 -9.76
N SER A 209 -2.51 -5.80 -10.00
CA SER A 209 -2.11 -6.36 -11.30
C SER A 209 -3.10 -6.08 -12.45
N ALA A 210 -4.36 -5.78 -12.14
CA ALA A 210 -5.38 -5.45 -13.14
C ALA A 210 -5.45 -3.95 -13.50
N TRP A 211 -4.59 -3.13 -12.92
CA TRP A 211 -4.66 -1.67 -13.07
C TRP A 211 -3.41 -1.09 -13.74
N LEU A 212 -2.44 -0.60 -12.97
CA LEU A 212 -1.25 0.02 -13.55
C LEU A 212 -0.24 -1.04 -14.02
N ASN A 213 0.46 -0.77 -15.12
CA ASN A 213 1.58 -1.62 -15.51
C ASN A 213 2.77 -1.45 -14.55
N VAL A 214 3.63 -2.48 -14.48
CA VAL A 214 4.77 -2.49 -13.54
C VAL A 214 5.65 -1.24 -13.65
N GLY A 215 5.97 -0.79 -14.86
CA GLY A 215 6.85 0.37 -15.05
C GLY A 215 6.25 1.67 -14.53
N ASP A 216 4.95 1.88 -14.75
CA ASP A 216 4.26 3.10 -14.30
C ASP A 216 4.17 3.16 -12.77
N ILE A 217 3.74 2.07 -12.12
CA ILE A 217 3.66 2.07 -10.66
C ILE A 217 5.04 2.11 -10.00
N SER A 218 6.08 1.48 -10.59
CA SER A 218 7.44 1.56 -10.07
C SER A 218 7.99 2.99 -10.13
N ASP A 219 7.75 3.73 -11.22
CA ASP A 219 8.10 5.15 -11.33
C ASP A 219 7.41 6.00 -10.25
N ARG A 220 6.13 5.73 -9.99
CA ARG A 220 5.36 6.42 -8.94
C ARG A 220 5.86 6.09 -7.53
N LEU A 221 6.16 4.84 -7.25
CA LEU A 221 6.70 4.38 -5.97
C LEU A 221 8.08 5.00 -5.70
N ILE A 222 8.97 5.04 -6.69
CA ILE A 222 10.28 5.71 -6.58
C ILE A 222 10.09 7.21 -6.26
N LYS A 223 9.21 7.91 -6.98
CA LYS A 223 8.91 9.32 -6.73
C LYS A 223 8.27 9.58 -5.36
N ALA A 224 7.53 8.61 -4.83
CA ALA A 224 6.90 8.68 -3.51
C ALA A 224 7.84 8.30 -2.36
N GLY A 225 9.07 7.86 -2.65
CA GLY A 225 10.08 7.58 -1.63
C GLY A 225 10.07 6.15 -1.10
N VAL A 226 9.68 5.16 -1.92
CA VAL A 226 9.67 3.73 -1.53
C VAL A 226 11.01 3.23 -1.02
N GLU A 227 12.12 3.87 -1.42
CA GLU A 227 13.47 3.55 -0.92
C GLU A 227 13.67 3.85 0.58
N ARG A 228 12.75 4.58 1.23
CA ARG A 228 12.74 4.89 2.66
C ARG A 228 11.58 4.24 3.40
N ALA A 229 10.64 3.66 2.66
CA ALA A 229 9.55 2.88 3.21
C ALA A 229 9.99 1.40 3.38
N ASP A 230 9.26 0.62 4.16
CA ASP A 230 9.49 -0.83 4.27
C ASP A 230 9.07 -1.56 2.98
N GLY A 231 8.21 -0.93 2.19
CA GLY A 231 7.81 -1.45 0.90
C GLY A 231 6.52 -0.86 0.38
N PHE A 232 5.71 -1.72 -0.24
CA PHE A 232 4.43 -1.33 -0.81
C PHE A 232 3.35 -2.41 -0.57
N PHE A 233 2.09 -2.02 -0.67
CA PHE A 233 0.97 -2.95 -0.56
C PHE A 233 0.25 -3.10 -1.89
N LEU A 234 -0.43 -4.25 -2.06
CA LEU A 234 -1.16 -4.60 -3.28
C LEU A 234 -2.60 -4.98 -2.98
N ASN A 235 -3.49 -4.73 -3.95
CA ASN A 235 -4.84 -5.29 -4.03
C ASN A 235 -5.83 -4.76 -2.99
N VAL A 236 -5.51 -3.67 -2.30
CA VAL A 236 -6.41 -3.10 -1.27
C VAL A 236 -7.77 -2.78 -1.87
N SER A 237 -8.82 -3.26 -1.20
CA SER A 237 -10.20 -3.13 -1.65
C SER A 237 -10.52 -3.76 -3.02
N ASN A 238 -9.70 -4.71 -3.50
CA ASN A 238 -9.84 -5.33 -4.81
C ASN A 238 -9.85 -6.88 -4.74
N TYR A 239 -9.96 -7.52 -5.89
CA TYR A 239 -10.30 -8.94 -6.01
C TYR A 239 -9.29 -9.75 -6.84
N ALA A 240 -8.18 -9.18 -7.31
CA ALA A 240 -7.22 -9.93 -8.10
C ALA A 240 -6.54 -11.01 -7.26
N SER A 241 -6.40 -12.23 -7.82
CA SER A 241 -5.93 -13.40 -7.08
C SER A 241 -4.54 -13.20 -6.49
N THR A 242 -4.28 -13.80 -5.32
CA THR A 242 -2.98 -13.74 -4.63
C THR A 242 -1.83 -14.16 -5.55
N GLU A 243 -2.01 -15.19 -6.36
CA GLU A 243 -0.99 -15.66 -7.29
C GLU A 243 -0.58 -14.60 -8.32
N ARG A 244 -1.54 -13.84 -8.85
CA ARG A 244 -1.26 -12.71 -9.74
C ARG A 244 -0.56 -11.57 -9.01
N GLN A 245 -0.97 -11.28 -7.77
CA GLN A 245 -0.33 -10.23 -6.97
C GLN A 245 1.10 -10.59 -6.58
N ARG A 246 1.38 -11.85 -6.25
CA ARG A 246 2.74 -12.34 -6.00
C ARG A 246 3.67 -12.04 -7.19
N LYS A 247 3.25 -12.40 -8.41
CA LYS A 247 4.02 -12.10 -9.63
C LYS A 247 4.20 -10.60 -9.87
N TYR A 248 3.10 -9.86 -9.77
CA TYR A 248 3.09 -8.42 -10.01
C TYR A 248 3.99 -7.67 -9.01
N GLY A 249 3.89 -7.99 -7.71
CA GLY A 249 4.73 -7.42 -6.67
C GLY A 249 6.21 -7.74 -6.85
N THR A 250 6.55 -8.98 -7.18
CA THR A 250 7.94 -9.37 -7.50
C THR A 250 8.50 -8.54 -8.65
N TRP A 251 7.73 -8.33 -9.71
CA TRP A 251 8.19 -7.53 -10.85
C TRP A 251 8.30 -6.02 -10.53
N ILE A 252 7.43 -5.48 -9.66
CA ILE A 252 7.57 -4.11 -9.15
C ILE A 252 8.88 -3.98 -8.36
N SER A 253 9.14 -4.90 -7.43
CA SER A 253 10.36 -4.94 -6.64
C SER A 253 11.61 -5.05 -7.53
N ASP A 254 11.59 -5.94 -8.52
CA ASP A 254 12.65 -6.09 -9.53
C ASP A 254 12.84 -4.82 -10.37
N CYS A 255 11.76 -4.19 -10.83
CA CYS A 255 11.81 -2.97 -11.63
C CYS A 255 12.44 -1.81 -10.84
N ILE A 256 12.04 -1.62 -9.59
CA ILE A 256 12.61 -0.60 -8.71
C ILE A 256 14.09 -0.88 -8.48
N ASN A 257 14.47 -2.13 -8.13
CA ASN A 257 15.86 -2.51 -7.90
C ASN A 257 16.75 -2.24 -9.13
N LEU A 258 16.29 -2.61 -10.33
CA LEU A 258 17.01 -2.31 -11.57
C LEU A 258 17.13 -0.81 -11.82
N SER A 259 16.07 -0.04 -11.57
CA SER A 259 16.02 1.40 -11.89
C SER A 259 16.88 2.23 -10.95
N VAL A 260 16.95 1.87 -9.65
CA VAL A 260 17.76 2.62 -8.68
C VAL A 260 19.23 2.21 -8.68
N ASN A 261 19.56 0.97 -9.10
CA ASN A 261 20.92 0.44 -9.08
C ASN A 261 21.61 0.39 -10.46
N SER A 262 20.97 0.88 -11.51
CA SER A 262 21.54 0.97 -12.86
C SER A 262 20.98 2.15 -13.65
N SER A 263 21.24 2.21 -14.96
CA SER A 263 20.61 3.15 -15.88
C SER A 263 19.31 2.62 -16.49
N TRP A 264 18.70 1.61 -15.87
CA TRP A 264 17.44 1.03 -16.35
C TRP A 264 16.29 2.00 -16.04
N GLU A 265 15.47 2.30 -17.02
CA GLU A 265 14.34 3.20 -16.83
C GLU A 265 13.07 2.40 -16.51
N PRO A 266 12.20 2.85 -15.59
CA PRO A 266 10.95 2.15 -15.26
C PRO A 266 10.08 1.86 -16.49
N THR A 267 10.08 2.74 -17.49
CA THR A 267 9.36 2.55 -18.76
C THR A 267 9.86 1.35 -19.58
N SER A 268 11.03 0.82 -19.27
CA SER A 268 11.61 -0.37 -19.91
C SER A 268 11.24 -1.67 -19.20
N CYS A 269 10.57 -1.59 -18.06
CA CYS A 269 10.21 -2.77 -17.28
C CYS A 269 9.15 -3.61 -17.99
N ALA A 270 9.41 -4.91 -18.10
CA ALA A 270 8.43 -5.90 -18.53
C ALA A 270 7.26 -5.96 -17.53
N ASN A 271 6.07 -6.31 -18.00
CA ASN A 271 4.90 -6.22 -17.16
C ASN A 271 3.83 -7.29 -17.52
N GLN A 272 2.69 -7.26 -16.86
CA GLN A 272 1.60 -8.20 -17.03
C GLN A 272 0.89 -8.11 -18.39
N PHE A 273 1.14 -7.06 -19.16
CA PHE A 273 0.57 -6.84 -20.49
C PHE A 273 1.57 -7.06 -21.63
N SER A 274 2.89 -7.01 -21.32
CA SER A 274 3.96 -7.19 -22.30
C SER A 274 5.29 -7.56 -21.61
N PRO A 275 5.98 -8.64 -21.98
CA PRO A 275 5.66 -9.63 -23.04
C PRO A 275 4.62 -10.69 -22.66
N ALA A 276 4.07 -10.60 -21.44
CA ALA A 276 2.93 -11.41 -21.02
C ALA A 276 1.64 -10.98 -21.73
N ASP A 277 0.62 -11.80 -21.61
CA ASP A 277 -0.78 -11.48 -21.91
C ASP A 277 -1.55 -11.54 -20.60
N TYR A 278 -2.22 -10.44 -20.24
CA TYR A 278 -2.96 -10.37 -18.97
C TYR A 278 -4.03 -11.45 -18.85
N ASP A 279 -4.72 -11.77 -19.92
CA ASP A 279 -5.81 -12.74 -19.92
C ASP A 279 -5.30 -14.20 -19.92
N ASP A 280 -4.06 -14.45 -20.33
CA ASP A 280 -3.42 -15.76 -20.29
C ASP A 280 -2.26 -15.79 -19.25
N PHE A 281 -2.63 -16.17 -18.02
CA PHE A 281 -1.65 -16.24 -16.90
C PHE A 281 -0.45 -17.16 -17.19
N SER A 282 -0.61 -18.19 -18.04
CA SER A 282 0.49 -19.07 -18.39
C SER A 282 1.64 -18.34 -19.11
N THR A 283 1.33 -17.23 -19.78
CA THR A 283 2.29 -16.39 -20.49
C THR A 283 3.15 -15.50 -19.57
N TRP A 284 2.75 -15.37 -18.29
CA TRP A 284 3.42 -14.49 -17.32
C TRP A 284 4.87 -14.91 -17.06
N THR A 285 5.20 -16.19 -17.29
CA THR A 285 6.58 -16.67 -17.30
C THR A 285 7.49 -15.97 -18.33
N ARG A 286 6.92 -15.32 -19.36
CA ARG A 286 7.71 -14.51 -20.32
C ARG A 286 8.24 -13.24 -19.68
N THR A 287 7.48 -12.66 -18.76
CA THR A 287 7.89 -11.48 -17.98
C THR A 287 8.95 -11.88 -16.95
N ASP A 288 8.82 -13.04 -16.28
CA ASP A 288 9.89 -13.57 -15.42
C ASP A 288 11.20 -13.66 -16.21
N ALA A 289 11.17 -14.29 -17.39
CA ALA A 289 12.34 -14.43 -18.26
C ALA A 289 12.87 -13.09 -18.80
N ALA A 290 12.05 -12.05 -18.89
CA ALA A 290 12.49 -10.71 -19.24
C ALA A 290 13.30 -10.05 -18.11
N TYR A 291 12.87 -10.22 -16.86
CA TYR A 291 13.63 -9.75 -15.69
C TYR A 291 14.95 -10.51 -15.53
N ASP A 292 14.97 -11.84 -15.74
CA ASP A 292 16.23 -12.61 -15.71
C ASP A 292 17.25 -12.05 -16.70
N ARG A 293 16.80 -11.66 -17.92
CA ARG A 293 17.67 -11.02 -18.91
C ARG A 293 18.12 -9.63 -18.47
N ALA A 294 17.19 -8.80 -17.92
CA ALA A 294 17.52 -7.45 -17.47
C ALA A 294 18.60 -7.47 -16.37
N TYR A 295 18.52 -8.39 -15.42
CA TYR A 295 19.56 -8.57 -14.41
C TYR A 295 20.90 -9.04 -15.03
N ALA A 296 20.87 -9.97 -15.98
CA ALA A 296 22.07 -10.41 -16.68
C ALA A 296 22.72 -9.27 -17.49
N ASP A 297 21.91 -8.42 -18.12
CA ASP A 297 22.40 -7.33 -18.98
C ASP A 297 22.93 -6.14 -18.16
N THR A 298 22.33 -5.83 -17.02
CA THR A 298 22.72 -4.72 -16.14
C THR A 298 23.84 -5.08 -15.17
N GLY A 299 23.93 -6.36 -14.79
CA GLY A 299 24.84 -6.83 -13.73
C GLY A 299 24.37 -6.47 -12.32
N VAL A 300 23.17 -5.92 -12.14
CA VAL A 300 22.53 -5.76 -10.83
C VAL A 300 22.22 -7.14 -10.24
N THR A 301 22.25 -7.26 -8.93
CA THR A 301 21.95 -8.52 -8.23
C THR A 301 20.56 -8.44 -7.60
N ARG A 302 19.78 -9.52 -7.71
CA ARG A 302 18.59 -9.69 -6.86
C ARG A 302 19.04 -10.01 -5.44
N ASP A 303 18.51 -9.25 -4.49
CA ASP A 303 18.78 -9.44 -3.08
C ASP A 303 17.55 -8.96 -2.28
N ALA A 304 16.78 -9.91 -1.76
CA ALA A 304 15.59 -9.60 -0.99
C ALA A 304 15.88 -8.67 0.21
N ALA A 305 17.07 -8.77 0.81
CA ALA A 305 17.45 -7.88 1.92
C ALA A 305 17.61 -6.40 1.53
N THR A 306 17.60 -6.06 0.24
CA THR A 306 17.80 -4.68 -0.25
C THR A 306 16.73 -4.23 -1.24
N GLN A 307 15.88 -5.14 -1.70
CA GLN A 307 14.76 -4.83 -2.59
C GLN A 307 13.54 -4.38 -1.78
N PRO A 308 12.65 -3.53 -2.32
CA PRO A 308 11.39 -3.23 -1.67
C PRO A 308 10.54 -4.49 -1.48
N HIS A 309 10.10 -4.73 -0.26
CA HIS A 309 9.18 -5.80 0.08
C HIS A 309 7.73 -5.38 -0.20
N PHE A 310 6.78 -6.30 -0.02
CA PHE A 310 5.38 -5.95 -0.15
C PHE A 310 4.45 -6.83 0.69
N VAL A 311 3.26 -6.28 0.95
CA VAL A 311 2.14 -6.98 1.57
C VAL A 311 0.97 -7.05 0.59
N ILE A 312 0.11 -8.06 0.74
CA ILE A 312 -1.03 -8.28 -0.16
C ILE A 312 -2.33 -8.29 0.64
N ASP A 313 -3.31 -7.49 0.19
CA ASP A 313 -4.68 -7.62 0.69
C ASP A 313 -5.36 -8.85 0.09
N THR A 314 -5.70 -9.81 0.95
CA THR A 314 -6.35 -11.06 0.58
C THR A 314 -7.79 -11.14 1.11
N SER A 315 -8.33 -10.04 1.62
CA SER A 315 -9.63 -9.99 2.30
C SER A 315 -10.80 -10.45 1.45
N ARG A 316 -10.74 -10.29 0.12
CA ARG A 316 -11.90 -10.56 -0.76
C ARG A 316 -11.54 -11.23 -2.08
N ASN A 317 -10.34 -11.78 -2.22
CA ASN A 317 -9.77 -12.20 -3.50
C ASN A 317 -9.78 -13.72 -3.76
N GLY A 318 -10.48 -14.50 -2.92
CA GLY A 318 -10.47 -15.97 -3.01
C GLY A 318 -10.95 -16.53 -4.34
N LEU A 319 -11.90 -15.85 -5.01
CA LEU A 319 -12.42 -16.23 -6.33
C LEU A 319 -11.86 -15.35 -7.48
N GLY A 320 -10.94 -14.45 -7.18
CA GLY A 320 -10.38 -13.54 -8.18
C GLY A 320 -11.35 -12.46 -8.64
N THR A 321 -10.96 -11.71 -9.68
CA THR A 321 -11.74 -10.58 -10.22
C THR A 321 -13.10 -11.04 -10.77
N TRP A 322 -14.13 -10.26 -10.48
CA TRP A 322 -15.47 -10.50 -11.01
C TRP A 322 -15.57 -10.22 -12.52
N THR A 323 -16.25 -11.12 -13.23
CA THR A 323 -16.61 -10.91 -14.63
C THR A 323 -18.13 -10.89 -14.69
N PRO A 324 -18.78 -9.75 -14.97
CA PRO A 324 -20.22 -9.66 -15.01
C PRO A 324 -20.80 -10.50 -16.16
N ALA A 325 -21.92 -11.19 -15.90
CA ALA A 325 -22.66 -11.93 -16.93
C ALA A 325 -23.43 -11.00 -17.87
N GLU A 326 -23.73 -9.78 -17.41
CA GLU A 326 -24.45 -8.75 -18.15
C GLU A 326 -23.53 -7.59 -18.52
N VAL A 327 -23.88 -6.84 -19.53
CA VAL A 327 -23.13 -5.67 -19.98
C VAL A 327 -23.66 -4.42 -19.28
N TYR A 328 -22.83 -3.76 -18.48
CA TYR A 328 -23.13 -2.50 -17.83
C TYR A 328 -22.41 -1.33 -18.53
N PRO A 329 -22.95 -0.09 -18.46
CA PRO A 329 -22.26 1.10 -19.01
C PRO A 329 -20.87 1.31 -18.44
N ASP A 330 -20.70 1.08 -17.13
CA ASP A 330 -19.44 1.01 -16.40
C ASP A 330 -19.56 -0.17 -15.43
N PRO A 331 -18.88 -1.28 -15.64
CA PRO A 331 -19.09 -2.48 -14.83
C PRO A 331 -18.64 -2.33 -13.38
N GLN A 332 -17.79 -1.34 -13.05
CA GLN A 332 -17.30 -1.07 -11.67
C GLN A 332 -16.93 -2.38 -10.95
N VAL A 333 -16.10 -3.22 -11.60
CA VAL A 333 -15.79 -4.59 -11.14
C VAL A 333 -15.13 -4.64 -9.74
N TRP A 334 -14.66 -3.50 -9.26
CA TRP A 334 -14.08 -3.29 -7.95
C TRP A 334 -15.12 -2.95 -6.87
N CYS A 335 -16.32 -2.47 -7.25
CA CYS A 335 -17.31 -1.94 -6.33
C CYS A 335 -18.35 -3.00 -5.99
N ASN A 336 -18.32 -3.56 -4.80
CA ASN A 336 -19.23 -4.56 -4.26
C ASN A 336 -19.67 -5.67 -5.25
N PRO A 337 -18.78 -6.28 -6.06
CA PRO A 337 -19.20 -7.33 -6.98
C PRO A 337 -19.83 -8.50 -6.22
N PRO A 338 -20.93 -9.10 -6.74
CA PRO A 338 -21.57 -10.23 -6.10
C PRO A 338 -20.72 -11.51 -6.18
N ASP A 339 -21.07 -12.50 -5.36
CA ASP A 339 -20.49 -13.85 -5.37
C ASP A 339 -18.95 -13.86 -5.25
N ARG A 340 -18.37 -13.00 -4.43
CA ARG A 340 -16.92 -13.05 -4.13
C ARG A 340 -16.66 -13.83 -2.85
N GLY A 341 -15.42 -14.33 -2.70
CA GLY A 341 -15.00 -15.11 -1.54
C GLY A 341 -13.83 -14.47 -0.83
N LEU A 342 -13.73 -14.70 0.49
CA LEU A 342 -12.50 -14.41 1.23
C LEU A 342 -11.32 -15.16 0.60
N GLY A 343 -10.17 -14.53 0.57
CA GLY A 343 -8.91 -15.18 0.21
C GLY A 343 -8.20 -15.79 1.42
N GLU A 344 -6.88 -15.91 1.30
CA GLU A 344 -6.03 -16.44 2.36
C GLU A 344 -6.17 -15.61 3.64
N ARG A 345 -6.13 -16.29 4.80
CA ARG A 345 -6.20 -15.63 6.11
C ARG A 345 -4.97 -14.75 6.34
N PRO A 346 -5.10 -13.70 7.16
CA PRO A 346 -3.96 -12.88 7.55
C PRO A 346 -2.85 -13.75 8.15
N THR A 347 -1.63 -13.57 7.64
CA THR A 347 -0.44 -14.29 8.09
C THR A 347 0.85 -13.56 7.69
N THR A 348 1.86 -13.65 8.53
CA THR A 348 3.23 -13.24 8.25
C THR A 348 4.10 -14.41 7.73
N ALA A 349 3.63 -15.66 7.90
CA ALA A 349 4.30 -16.86 7.39
C ALA A 349 4.00 -17.08 5.89
N THR A 350 4.42 -16.17 5.02
CA THR A 350 4.11 -16.18 3.58
C THR A 350 4.88 -17.21 2.77
N GLY A 351 6.06 -17.61 3.25
CA GLY A 351 7.00 -18.51 2.57
C GLY A 351 7.69 -17.89 1.34
N ASP A 352 7.63 -16.57 1.19
CA ASP A 352 8.25 -15.81 0.09
C ASP A 352 9.10 -14.69 0.70
N GLU A 353 10.34 -14.54 0.25
CA GLU A 353 11.32 -13.60 0.83
C GLU A 353 11.00 -12.12 0.58
N LEU A 354 10.15 -11.80 -0.40
CA LEU A 354 9.72 -10.42 -0.71
C LEU A 354 8.34 -10.08 -0.17
N ILE A 355 7.61 -11.07 0.37
CA ILE A 355 6.24 -10.86 0.86
C ILE A 355 6.23 -10.93 2.37
N ASP A 356 6.12 -9.79 3.04
CA ASP A 356 6.15 -9.71 4.49
C ASP A 356 4.87 -10.26 5.12
N ALA A 357 3.71 -10.01 4.50
CA ALA A 357 2.44 -10.52 5.00
C ALA A 357 1.35 -10.64 3.94
N LEU A 358 0.42 -11.57 4.16
CA LEU A 358 -0.93 -11.53 3.62
C LEU A 358 -1.82 -10.91 4.69
N LEU A 359 -2.60 -9.91 4.33
CA LEU A 359 -3.39 -9.12 5.28
C LEU A 359 -4.85 -9.01 4.84
N TRP A 360 -5.74 -8.73 5.77
CA TRP A 360 -7.07 -8.22 5.48
C TRP A 360 -7.07 -6.70 5.70
N ILE A 361 -6.62 -5.96 4.68
CA ILE A 361 -6.52 -4.51 4.75
C ILE A 361 -7.90 -3.88 4.55
N LYS A 362 -8.63 -4.25 3.48
CA LYS A 362 -10.06 -3.99 3.43
C LYS A 362 -10.76 -4.84 4.47
N VAL A 363 -11.64 -4.25 5.23
CA VAL A 363 -12.44 -4.99 6.22
C VAL A 363 -13.50 -5.82 5.48
N PRO A 364 -13.47 -7.17 5.55
CA PRO A 364 -14.47 -8.00 4.90
C PRO A 364 -15.87 -7.69 5.43
N GLY A 365 -16.86 -7.57 4.52
CA GLY A 365 -18.23 -7.20 4.86
C GLY A 365 -18.50 -5.70 4.92
N GLU A 366 -17.51 -4.83 4.77
CA GLU A 366 -17.73 -3.38 4.59
C GLU A 366 -17.87 -3.00 3.12
N SER A 367 -18.94 -2.28 2.79
CA SER A 367 -19.25 -1.79 1.44
C SER A 367 -18.13 -0.88 0.88
N ASP A 368 -17.99 -0.90 -0.45
CA ASP A 368 -17.16 0.06 -1.20
C ASP A 368 -17.91 1.36 -1.52
N GLY A 369 -19.23 1.35 -1.41
CA GLY A 369 -20.10 2.48 -1.67
C GLY A 369 -21.41 2.11 -2.36
N GLU A 370 -22.19 3.11 -2.70
CA GLU A 370 -23.48 2.97 -3.38
C GLU A 370 -23.25 2.73 -4.90
N CYS A 371 -22.75 1.55 -5.26
CA CYS A 371 -22.41 1.19 -6.63
C CYS A 371 -23.65 1.23 -7.53
N TYR A 372 -23.52 1.71 -8.76
CA TYR A 372 -24.63 1.78 -9.71
C TYR A 372 -24.26 1.38 -11.14
N ARG A 373 -23.07 0.84 -11.37
CA ARG A 373 -22.60 0.27 -12.64
C ARG A 373 -22.77 1.20 -13.86
N GLY A 374 -22.65 2.53 -13.62
CA GLY A 374 -22.82 3.54 -14.67
C GLY A 374 -24.25 3.75 -15.16
N THR A 375 -25.27 3.18 -14.49
CA THR A 375 -26.69 3.33 -14.87
C THR A 375 -27.30 4.68 -14.47
N GLY A 376 -26.61 5.47 -13.66
CA GLY A 376 -27.08 6.75 -13.10
C GLY A 376 -27.71 6.61 -11.72
N GLY A 377 -27.65 5.43 -11.11
CA GLY A 377 -28.04 5.12 -9.74
C GLY A 377 -29.53 5.34 -9.40
N PRO A 378 -29.91 5.16 -8.13
CA PRO A 378 -29.03 4.74 -7.02
C PRO A 378 -28.88 3.20 -6.90
N GLU A 379 -29.67 2.41 -7.63
CA GLU A 379 -29.67 0.94 -7.52
C GLU A 379 -28.47 0.32 -8.24
N ASP A 380 -27.84 -0.66 -7.59
CA ASP A 380 -26.87 -1.56 -8.22
C ASP A 380 -27.63 -2.67 -8.98
N PRO A 381 -27.60 -2.67 -10.33
CA PRO A 381 -28.31 -3.68 -11.11
C PRO A 381 -27.75 -5.10 -10.94
N ALA A 382 -26.51 -5.25 -10.49
CA ALA A 382 -25.92 -6.56 -10.25
C ALA A 382 -26.37 -7.17 -8.92
N ARG A 383 -26.80 -6.33 -7.95
CA ARG A 383 -27.31 -6.76 -6.64
C ARG A 383 -28.81 -6.61 -6.48
N GLY A 384 -29.47 -5.85 -7.37
CA GLY A 384 -30.91 -5.65 -7.34
C GLY A 384 -31.41 -4.74 -6.22
N GLY A 385 -30.57 -3.85 -5.70
CA GLY A 385 -30.88 -2.94 -4.60
C GLY A 385 -29.92 -1.77 -4.52
N ILE A 386 -30.06 -0.96 -3.47
CA ILE A 386 -29.11 0.13 -3.15
C ILE A 386 -28.10 -0.40 -2.18
N ASP A 387 -26.83 -0.37 -2.57
CA ASP A 387 -25.73 -0.78 -1.70
C ASP A 387 -25.56 0.19 -0.52
N PRO A 388 -25.04 -0.27 0.63
CA PRO A 388 -24.67 0.63 1.72
C PRO A 388 -23.57 1.61 1.29
N ALA A 389 -23.53 2.77 1.93
CA ALA A 389 -22.45 3.74 1.71
C ALA A 389 -21.08 3.14 2.08
N ALA A 390 -20.01 3.70 1.51
CA ALA A 390 -18.63 3.23 1.73
C ALA A 390 -18.30 3.11 3.24
N GLY A 391 -17.74 1.96 3.62
CA GLY A 391 -17.39 1.63 5.00
C GLY A 391 -18.54 1.19 5.90
N GLN A 392 -19.78 1.19 5.40
CA GLN A 392 -20.91 0.62 6.13
C GLN A 392 -20.97 -0.90 5.98
N TRP A 393 -21.48 -1.57 6.99
CA TRP A 393 -21.64 -3.03 6.99
C TRP A 393 -22.65 -3.48 5.93
N PHE A 394 -22.27 -4.47 5.15
CA PHE A 394 -23.06 -5.08 4.09
C PHE A 394 -23.22 -6.59 4.38
N ALA A 395 -24.29 -6.96 5.10
CA ALA A 395 -24.47 -8.32 5.60
C ALA A 395 -24.53 -9.39 4.48
N GLU A 396 -25.20 -9.08 3.38
CA GLU A 396 -25.27 -10.00 2.23
C GLU A 396 -23.88 -10.28 1.63
N MET A 397 -23.06 -9.24 1.46
CA MET A 397 -21.69 -9.41 0.99
C MET A 397 -20.81 -10.18 2.00
N ALA A 398 -21.06 -10.01 3.30
CA ALA A 398 -20.30 -10.73 4.33
C ALA A 398 -20.58 -12.24 4.27
N ASP A 399 -21.85 -12.62 4.15
CA ASP A 399 -22.31 -14.00 3.98
C ASP A 399 -21.69 -14.63 2.71
N GLU A 400 -21.82 -13.97 1.55
CA GLU A 400 -21.19 -14.40 0.29
C GLU A 400 -19.69 -14.63 0.42
N LEU A 401 -18.98 -13.70 1.07
CA LEU A 401 -17.53 -13.78 1.24
C LEU A 401 -17.12 -15.00 2.09
N ILE A 402 -17.90 -15.35 3.10
CA ILE A 402 -17.68 -16.51 3.96
C ILE A 402 -17.99 -17.80 3.21
N ASP A 403 -19.17 -17.88 2.58
CA ASP A 403 -19.63 -19.08 1.88
C ASP A 403 -18.73 -19.47 0.72
N ASN A 404 -18.19 -18.47 0.02
CA ASN A 404 -17.30 -18.64 -1.14
C ASN A 404 -15.81 -18.55 -0.79
N ALA A 405 -15.42 -18.59 0.47
CA ALA A 405 -14.03 -18.44 0.89
C ALA A 405 -13.10 -19.50 0.30
N VAL A 406 -11.94 -19.08 -0.22
CA VAL A 406 -10.89 -19.97 -0.73
C VAL A 406 -9.52 -19.49 -0.20
N PRO A 407 -8.94 -20.26 0.73
CA PRO A 407 -9.41 -21.52 1.34
C PRO A 407 -10.64 -21.31 2.24
N ALA A 408 -11.45 -22.36 2.40
CA ALA A 408 -12.63 -22.31 3.22
C ALA A 408 -12.35 -21.85 4.65
N ILE A 409 -13.23 -21.00 5.16
CA ILE A 409 -13.16 -20.50 6.54
C ILE A 409 -14.12 -21.31 7.42
N THR A 410 -13.65 -21.67 8.59
CA THR A 410 -14.47 -22.37 9.60
C THR A 410 -14.28 -21.68 10.94
N PRO A 411 -15.30 -21.65 11.80
CA PRO A 411 -15.23 -21.11 13.15
C PRO A 411 -14.11 -21.71 14.01
#